data_4defadf5773ad427f524bab579bc6718
#
_entry.id   4defadf5773ad427f524bab579bc6718
#
_cell.length_a   1.000
_cell.length_b   1.000
_cell.length_c   1.000
_cell.angle_alpha   90.00
_cell.angle_beta   90.00
_cell.angle_gamma   90.00
#
_symmetry.space_group_name_H-M   'P 1'
#
loop_
_entity.id
_entity.type
_entity.pdbx_description
1 polymer ?
#
loop_
_entity_poly.entity_id
_entity_poly.type
_entity_poly.pdbx_seq_one_letter_code
_entity_poly.pdbx_strand_id
1 'polypeptide(L)'
;MSASLVGSEMCIRDSYNNVREVLEMNVYTTEKIRNVVLLGHSGCGKTSLVEAMAYLAGQTTRMGTVADGSTISDFDKEEIKRQFSIHTSVVPIEWDNVKINILDTPGFFDFVGEVEEAVSAADAAIIVVSGKAGIQTGTKRAWEICEKYKLPRMIFVTDMDIDNASFKDVVLKLQELYGKKIAPFHLPIRENEKFVGYVNVIQQRAKRWNESGGVDKFDVPEYSKENLGICREALVEAVAETSEEFMDRYFGGEEFSDDEIRAALRANVLEGSIVPVLMGSNILARGMYTLMADIVKYLPSPEKRSCTGINTKTNEVYNADYDFAKSKSAYVFKSIVDPYIGKYSLIKVNSGVLKTDDVLYNYHRDCDEKIGKLYVMRGSKVEEVKELHAGDIGALAKLTKTLTTDSLSTRNMPVTYLRTSISKPYVAMRYKAKKKGDEDKISQSLQKLLMEDLTLNSVNDSENGQTVLYGIGDMQLEVVASELLEKYKVEIELMRPKVAFKETIRKKSDVEYKYKKQSGGHGQYGHVKMTFEPSGDMDTPYVFEQTVVGLSLIHISEPTRLALIS
;
A
#
# COMPACT_ATOMS: atom_id res chain seq x y z
N MET A 1 -41.85 16.87 6.67
CA MET A 1 -41.42 15.70 7.45
C MET A 1 -39.89 15.77 7.60
N SER A 2 -39.42 16.53 8.57
CA SER A 2 -37.97 16.77 8.76
C SER A 2 -37.59 16.76 10.24
N ALA A 3 -37.95 15.71 10.96
CA ALA A 3 -37.72 15.61 12.39
C ALA A 3 -36.98 14.31 12.83
N SER A 4 -36.39 13.53 11.89
CA SER A 4 -35.91 12.19 12.26
C SER A 4 -34.36 12.04 12.32
N LEU A 5 -33.59 13.06 11.99
CA LEU A 5 -32.10 12.93 11.92
C LEU A 5 -31.38 13.47 13.18
N VAL A 6 -32.05 14.19 14.07
CA VAL A 6 -31.44 14.74 15.28
C VAL A 6 -31.55 13.77 16.47
N GLY A 7 -32.47 12.79 16.40
CA GLY A 7 -32.62 11.77 17.44
C GLY A 7 -31.64 10.60 17.36
N SER A 8 -30.99 10.38 16.22
CA SER A 8 -30.11 9.22 16.02
C SER A 8 -28.74 9.36 16.67
N GLU A 9 -28.22 10.58 16.82
CA GLU A 9 -26.89 10.80 17.40
C GLU A 9 -26.82 10.52 18.91
N MET A 10 -27.94 10.68 19.64
CA MET A 10 -27.99 10.44 21.07
C MET A 10 -28.48 9.03 21.43
N CYS A 11 -29.35 8.42 20.60
CA CYS A 11 -29.83 7.05 20.83
C CYS A 11 -28.78 5.95 20.52
N ILE A 12 -27.79 6.21 19.68
CA ILE A 12 -26.77 5.21 19.31
C ILE A 12 -25.84 4.92 20.49
N ARG A 13 -25.51 5.91 21.32
CA ARG A 13 -24.62 5.74 22.46
C ARG A 13 -25.27 4.97 23.62
N ASP A 14 -26.56 5.12 23.82
CA ASP A 14 -27.32 4.41 24.90
C ASP A 14 -27.65 2.97 24.52
N SER A 15 -27.74 2.63 23.22
CA SER A 15 -27.94 1.27 22.73
C SER A 15 -26.70 0.37 22.81
N TYR A 16 -25.50 0.93 22.88
CA TYR A 16 -24.25 0.17 22.92
C TYR A 16 -23.82 -0.30 24.31
N ASN A 17 -24.52 0.13 25.38
CA ASN A 17 -24.16 -0.24 26.75
C ASN A 17 -24.74 -1.55 27.26
N ASN A 18 -25.59 -2.23 26.49
CA ASN A 18 -26.13 -3.53 26.85
C ASN A 18 -25.84 -4.57 25.76
N VAL A 19 -25.13 -5.60 26.18
CA VAL A 19 -24.82 -6.87 25.46
C VAL A 19 -23.48 -6.86 24.73
N ARG A 20 -22.45 -7.28 25.44
CA ARG A 20 -21.22 -7.84 24.87
C ARG A 20 -21.46 -9.27 24.40
N GLU A 21 -22.17 -9.47 23.31
CA GLU A 21 -21.96 -10.63 22.46
C GLU A 21 -20.80 -10.29 21.50
N VAL A 22 -19.95 -11.27 21.25
CA VAL A 22 -18.95 -11.18 20.18
C VAL A 22 -19.75 -10.96 18.89
N LEU A 23 -19.83 -9.72 18.44
CA LEU A 23 -20.56 -9.37 17.23
C LEU A 23 -19.86 -10.08 16.06
N GLU A 24 -20.48 -11.14 15.54
CA GLU A 24 -20.12 -11.70 14.22
C GLU A 24 -20.18 -10.54 13.22
N MET A 25 -19.11 -10.37 12.42
CA MET A 25 -19.06 -9.29 11.43
C MET A 25 -20.18 -9.49 10.40
N ASN A 26 -20.94 -8.43 10.14
CA ASN A 26 -22.03 -8.47 9.18
C ASN A 26 -21.51 -8.65 7.74
N VAL A 27 -22.30 -9.32 6.91
CA VAL A 27 -22.05 -9.39 5.46
C VAL A 27 -22.59 -8.13 4.81
N TYR A 28 -21.76 -7.45 4.04
CA TYR A 28 -22.11 -6.19 3.36
C TYR A 28 -22.19 -6.37 1.86
N THR A 29 -23.19 -5.74 1.23
CA THR A 29 -23.30 -5.64 -0.23
C THR A 29 -22.32 -4.61 -0.76
N THR A 30 -21.92 -4.72 -2.03
CA THR A 30 -20.91 -3.89 -2.69
C THR A 30 -21.12 -2.37 -2.49
N GLU A 31 -22.37 -1.92 -2.54
CA GLU A 31 -22.74 -0.50 -2.32
C GLU A 31 -22.44 0.02 -0.91
N LYS A 32 -22.44 -0.89 0.08
CA LYS A 32 -22.19 -0.61 1.50
C LYS A 32 -20.73 -0.87 1.93
N ILE A 33 -19.82 -0.95 1.00
CA ILE A 33 -18.40 -1.13 1.25
C ILE A 33 -17.64 0.14 0.83
N ARG A 34 -16.60 0.49 1.57
CA ARG A 34 -15.61 1.52 1.22
C ARG A 34 -14.22 0.95 1.48
N ASN A 35 -13.40 0.84 0.45
CA ASN A 35 -12.00 0.41 0.57
C ASN A 35 -11.11 1.64 0.46
N VAL A 36 -10.56 2.07 1.58
CA VAL A 36 -9.85 3.35 1.71
C VAL A 36 -8.42 3.13 2.16
N VAL A 37 -7.45 3.55 1.36
CA VAL A 37 -6.05 3.53 1.73
C VAL A 37 -5.65 4.86 2.38
N LEU A 38 -4.91 4.79 3.49
CA LEU A 38 -4.29 5.96 4.11
C LEU A 38 -2.89 6.16 3.57
N LEU A 39 -2.66 7.31 2.97
CA LEU A 39 -1.38 7.72 2.39
C LEU A 39 -0.85 8.97 3.10
N GLY A 40 0.46 9.13 3.13
CA GLY A 40 1.08 10.33 3.74
C GLY A 40 2.46 10.05 4.28
N HIS A 41 3.14 11.09 4.72
CA HIS A 41 4.51 11.00 5.26
C HIS A 41 4.55 10.22 6.57
N SER A 42 5.74 9.71 6.92
CA SER A 42 5.95 9.10 8.25
C SER A 42 5.70 10.14 9.35
N GLY A 43 5.02 9.72 10.43
CA GLY A 43 4.71 10.59 11.55
C GLY A 43 3.56 11.59 11.32
N CYS A 44 2.84 11.57 10.19
CA CYS A 44 1.68 12.45 9.97
C CYS A 44 0.39 11.98 10.68
N GLY A 45 0.44 10.87 11.42
CA GLY A 45 -0.68 10.41 12.25
C GLY A 45 -1.65 9.43 11.58
N LYS A 46 -1.26 8.68 10.53
CA LYS A 46 -2.11 7.67 9.86
C LYS A 46 -2.64 6.62 10.83
N THR A 47 -1.75 5.91 11.50
CA THR A 47 -2.07 4.86 12.48
C THR A 47 -2.91 5.39 13.64
N SER A 48 -2.58 6.57 14.17
CA SER A 48 -3.38 7.22 15.21
C SER A 48 -4.78 7.62 14.71
N LEU A 49 -4.92 7.94 13.42
CA LEU A 49 -6.22 8.22 12.79
C LEU A 49 -7.08 6.95 12.76
N VAL A 50 -6.52 5.82 12.33
CA VAL A 50 -7.21 4.52 12.34
C VAL A 50 -7.65 4.14 13.74
N GLU A 51 -6.76 4.29 14.71
CA GLU A 51 -7.05 3.97 16.12
C GLU A 51 -8.20 4.80 16.66
N ALA A 52 -8.20 6.11 16.39
CA ALA A 52 -9.29 7.01 16.81
C ALA A 52 -10.62 6.68 16.13
N MET A 53 -10.62 6.32 14.85
CA MET A 53 -11.82 5.88 14.12
C MET A 53 -12.36 4.56 14.69
N ALA A 54 -11.50 3.56 14.92
CA ALA A 54 -11.88 2.26 15.48
C ALA A 54 -12.42 2.38 16.91
N TYR A 55 -11.84 3.26 17.72
CA TYR A 55 -12.33 3.57 19.06
C TYR A 55 -13.71 4.20 19.05
N LEU A 56 -13.94 5.22 18.21
CA LEU A 56 -15.27 5.86 18.11
C LEU A 56 -16.33 4.96 17.52
N ALA A 57 -15.95 4.03 16.64
CA ALA A 57 -16.86 2.99 16.13
C ALA A 57 -17.12 1.86 17.15
N GLY A 58 -16.58 1.95 18.36
CA GLY A 58 -16.80 0.96 19.43
C GLY A 58 -16.09 -0.37 19.23
N GLN A 59 -15.11 -0.46 18.32
CA GLN A 59 -14.38 -1.70 18.04
C GLN A 59 -13.26 -1.96 19.03
N THR A 60 -12.79 -0.92 19.70
CA THR A 60 -11.84 -1.00 20.81
C THR A 60 -12.45 -0.37 22.06
N THR A 61 -12.10 -0.92 23.22
CA THR A 61 -12.60 -0.42 24.52
C THR A 61 -11.81 0.79 25.01
N ARG A 62 -10.62 0.97 24.50
CA ARG A 62 -9.72 2.11 24.76
C ARG A 62 -9.01 2.47 23.47
N MET A 63 -8.64 3.71 23.33
CA MET A 63 -7.81 4.19 22.24
C MET A 63 -6.34 3.87 22.57
N GLY A 64 -5.69 3.11 21.68
CA GLY A 64 -4.26 2.80 21.78
C GLY A 64 -3.39 3.96 21.31
N THR A 65 -2.09 3.88 21.59
CA THR A 65 -1.09 4.85 21.11
C THR A 65 0.10 4.14 20.49
N VAL A 66 0.76 4.77 19.52
CA VAL A 66 1.98 4.25 18.91
C VAL A 66 3.10 4.18 19.96
N ALA A 67 3.18 5.18 20.86
CA ALA A 67 4.20 5.24 21.91
C ALA A 67 4.12 4.04 22.89
N ASP A 68 2.90 3.59 23.19
CA ASP A 68 2.68 2.45 24.10
C ASP A 68 2.68 1.09 23.34
N GLY A 69 2.81 1.10 22.00
CA GLY A 69 2.73 -0.09 21.18
C GLY A 69 1.39 -0.82 21.29
N SER A 70 0.30 -0.07 21.47
CA SER A 70 -1.04 -0.63 21.77
C SER A 70 -2.07 -0.36 20.67
N THR A 71 -1.64 0.10 19.50
CA THR A 71 -2.52 0.38 18.36
C THR A 71 -2.99 -0.91 17.68
N ILE A 72 -4.13 -0.82 17.00
CA ILE A 72 -4.72 -1.95 16.28
C ILE A 72 -3.95 -2.30 15.00
N SER A 73 -3.31 -1.30 14.35
CA SER A 73 -2.59 -1.45 13.09
C SER A 73 -1.15 -1.92 13.27
N ASP A 74 -0.38 -1.28 14.17
CA ASP A 74 1.02 -1.57 14.41
C ASP A 74 1.13 -2.60 15.54
N PHE A 75 0.96 -3.87 15.21
CA PHE A 75 0.97 -4.99 16.16
C PHE A 75 2.22 -5.87 16.03
N ASP A 76 3.00 -5.74 14.98
CA ASP A 76 4.28 -6.45 14.83
C ASP A 76 5.30 -5.93 15.84
N LYS A 77 6.15 -6.81 16.36
CA LYS A 77 7.15 -6.45 17.36
C LYS A 77 8.17 -5.42 16.86
N GLU A 78 8.51 -5.48 15.58
CA GLU A 78 9.42 -4.49 14.98
C GLU A 78 8.75 -3.12 14.83
N GLU A 79 7.45 -3.06 14.50
CA GLU A 79 6.68 -1.81 14.47
C GLU A 79 6.59 -1.18 15.85
N ILE A 80 6.25 -1.98 16.86
CA ILE A 80 6.18 -1.54 18.26
C ILE A 80 7.54 -1.03 18.75
N LYS A 81 8.61 -1.76 18.48
CA LYS A 81 9.97 -1.39 18.88
C LYS A 81 10.47 -0.13 18.21
N ARG A 82 10.14 0.05 16.93
CA ARG A 82 10.58 1.19 16.12
C ARG A 82 9.63 2.38 16.17
N GLN A 83 8.39 2.19 16.67
CA GLN A 83 7.34 3.19 16.78
C GLN A 83 6.92 3.78 15.41
N PHE A 84 6.91 2.96 14.36
CA PHE A 84 6.37 3.29 13.05
C PHE A 84 5.91 2.03 12.30
N SER A 85 4.95 2.22 11.39
CA SER A 85 4.39 1.14 10.57
C SER A 85 5.39 0.65 9.52
N ILE A 86 5.52 -0.66 9.41
CA ILE A 86 6.36 -1.38 8.45
C ILE A 86 5.48 -2.06 7.42
N HIS A 87 4.41 -2.72 7.88
CA HIS A 87 3.49 -3.47 7.05
C HIS A 87 2.15 -2.73 6.88
N THR A 88 1.47 -3.02 5.77
CA THR A 88 0.09 -2.57 5.59
C THR A 88 -0.85 -3.42 6.43
N SER A 89 -1.63 -2.76 7.29
CA SER A 89 -2.68 -3.38 8.09
C SER A 89 -4.06 -3.08 7.54
N VAL A 90 -4.95 -4.08 7.57
CA VAL A 90 -6.35 -3.94 7.22
C VAL A 90 -7.17 -3.81 8.49
N VAL A 91 -7.93 -2.71 8.61
CA VAL A 91 -8.81 -2.44 9.74
C VAL A 91 -10.21 -2.12 9.24
N PRO A 92 -11.12 -3.11 9.22
CA PRO A 92 -12.52 -2.88 8.86
C PRO A 92 -13.24 -2.16 9.99
N ILE A 93 -13.92 -1.09 9.65
CA ILE A 93 -14.71 -0.26 10.58
C ILE A 93 -16.17 -0.32 10.12
N GLU A 94 -17.08 -0.76 11.00
CA GLU A 94 -18.52 -0.74 10.75
C GLU A 94 -19.09 0.59 11.24
N TRP A 95 -19.63 1.37 10.31
CA TRP A 95 -20.16 2.69 10.58
C TRP A 95 -21.39 3.00 9.73
N ASP A 96 -22.47 3.43 10.35
CA ASP A 96 -23.74 3.81 9.67
C ASP A 96 -24.21 2.77 8.64
N ASN A 97 -24.17 1.50 9.03
CA ASN A 97 -24.51 0.34 8.17
C ASN A 97 -23.65 0.24 6.88
N VAL A 98 -22.42 0.76 6.94
CA VAL A 98 -21.40 0.67 5.90
C VAL A 98 -20.14 0.07 6.51
N LYS A 99 -19.47 -0.83 5.79
CA LYS A 99 -18.16 -1.37 6.14
C LYS A 99 -17.06 -0.53 5.46
N ILE A 100 -16.25 0.13 6.26
CA ILE A 100 -15.10 0.91 5.81
C ILE A 100 -13.85 0.06 6.06
N ASN A 101 -13.29 -0.55 5.02
CA ASN A 101 -12.00 -1.23 5.09
C ASN A 101 -10.90 -0.18 4.98
N ILE A 102 -10.25 0.13 6.09
CA ILE A 102 -9.09 1.02 6.11
C ILE A 102 -7.83 0.20 5.88
N LEU A 103 -7.04 0.60 4.89
CA LEU A 103 -5.72 0.08 4.61
C LEU A 103 -4.70 1.07 5.17
N ASP A 104 -4.20 0.81 6.38
CA ASP A 104 -3.17 1.65 7.02
C ASP A 104 -1.80 1.29 6.47
N THR A 105 -1.13 2.25 5.82
CA THR A 105 0.12 2.01 5.10
C THR A 105 1.32 2.66 5.78
N PRO A 106 2.52 2.08 5.64
CA PRO A 106 3.77 2.70 6.07
C PRO A 106 3.99 4.08 5.45
N GLY A 107 4.62 4.97 6.21
CA GLY A 107 4.96 6.31 5.74
C GLY A 107 6.41 6.47 5.28
N PHE A 108 7.29 5.51 5.58
CA PHE A 108 8.67 5.47 5.12
C PHE A 108 8.77 4.93 3.69
N PHE A 109 9.65 5.52 2.90
CA PHE A 109 9.81 5.15 1.48
C PHE A 109 10.42 3.78 1.26
N ASP A 110 11.15 3.29 2.24
CA ASP A 110 11.74 1.94 2.25
C ASP A 110 10.67 0.85 2.12
N PHE A 111 9.43 1.12 2.56
CA PHE A 111 8.32 0.18 2.52
C PHE A 111 7.30 0.50 1.41
N VAL A 112 7.76 1.05 0.29
CA VAL A 112 6.88 1.45 -0.84
C VAL A 112 6.10 0.27 -1.42
N GLY A 113 6.63 -0.94 -1.39
CA GLY A 113 5.94 -2.14 -1.84
C GLY A 113 4.62 -2.37 -1.11
N GLU A 114 4.62 -2.18 0.19
CA GLU A 114 3.43 -2.25 1.04
C GLU A 114 2.34 -1.25 0.63
N VAL A 115 2.76 -0.03 0.27
CA VAL A 115 1.86 1.01 -0.24
C VAL A 115 1.29 0.63 -1.60
N GLU A 116 2.12 0.09 -2.52
CA GLU A 116 1.70 -0.33 -3.86
C GLU A 116 0.70 -1.50 -3.80
N GLU A 117 0.92 -2.47 -2.90
CA GLU A 117 0.00 -3.56 -2.63
C GLU A 117 -1.36 -3.04 -2.12
N ALA A 118 -1.35 -2.18 -1.10
CA ALA A 118 -2.56 -1.59 -0.51
C ALA A 118 -3.37 -0.78 -1.53
N VAL A 119 -2.70 0.04 -2.33
CA VAL A 119 -3.32 0.87 -3.38
C VAL A 119 -4.04 0.02 -4.41
N SER A 120 -3.53 -1.18 -4.72
CA SER A 120 -4.16 -2.08 -5.68
C SER A 120 -5.51 -2.62 -5.22
N ALA A 121 -5.75 -2.66 -3.91
CA ALA A 121 -7.01 -3.09 -3.31
C ALA A 121 -7.96 -1.93 -2.97
N ALA A 122 -7.47 -0.69 -2.95
CA ALA A 122 -8.25 0.47 -2.58
C ALA A 122 -9.16 0.98 -3.70
N ASP A 123 -10.29 1.57 -3.33
CA ASP A 123 -11.20 2.29 -4.23
C ASP A 123 -11.07 3.81 -4.09
N ALA A 124 -10.55 4.26 -2.95
CA ALA A 124 -10.31 5.66 -2.65
C ALA A 124 -9.11 5.81 -1.69
N ALA A 125 -8.61 7.03 -1.55
CA ALA A 125 -7.51 7.35 -0.66
C ALA A 125 -7.85 8.51 0.30
N ILE A 126 -7.24 8.48 1.48
CA ILE A 126 -7.15 9.64 2.36
C ILE A 126 -5.67 10.00 2.48
N ILE A 127 -5.33 11.20 2.03
CA ILE A 127 -3.98 11.76 2.21
C ILE A 127 -3.94 12.46 3.56
N VAL A 128 -3.17 11.91 4.49
CA VAL A 128 -3.03 12.44 5.85
C VAL A 128 -1.86 13.41 5.89
N VAL A 129 -2.13 14.61 6.41
CA VAL A 129 -1.17 15.72 6.49
C VAL A 129 -1.14 16.26 7.91
N SER A 130 0.02 16.41 8.51
CA SER A 130 0.14 17.07 9.84
C SER A 130 -0.11 18.57 9.71
N GLY A 131 -1.03 19.11 10.49
CA GLY A 131 -1.29 20.55 10.57
C GLY A 131 -0.11 21.35 11.09
N LYS A 132 0.79 20.71 11.85
CA LYS A 132 2.03 21.29 12.35
C LYS A 132 3.19 21.21 11.35
N ALA A 133 3.42 20.03 10.77
CA ALA A 133 4.54 19.83 9.85
C ALA A 133 4.24 20.35 8.43
N GLY A 134 2.97 20.48 8.05
CA GLY A 134 2.55 20.92 6.71
C GLY A 134 2.84 19.89 5.63
N ILE A 135 3.05 20.38 4.41
CA ILE A 135 3.28 19.54 3.22
C ILE A 135 4.69 18.98 3.23
N GLN A 136 4.81 17.67 3.23
CA GLN A 136 6.07 16.93 3.24
C GLN A 136 6.23 16.11 1.95
N THR A 137 7.41 15.52 1.73
CA THR A 137 7.69 14.69 0.54
C THR A 137 6.71 13.52 0.41
N GLY A 138 6.35 12.87 1.52
CA GLY A 138 5.36 11.79 1.53
C GLY A 138 3.96 12.25 1.10
N THR A 139 3.58 13.50 1.39
CA THR A 139 2.31 14.09 0.92
C THR A 139 2.31 14.23 -0.60
N LYS A 140 3.41 14.71 -1.20
CA LYS A 140 3.54 14.85 -2.66
C LYS A 140 3.50 13.49 -3.35
N ARG A 141 4.23 12.50 -2.81
CA ARG A 141 4.19 11.11 -3.33
C ARG A 141 2.80 10.49 -3.22
N ALA A 142 2.11 10.70 -2.09
CA ALA A 142 0.73 10.23 -1.93
C ALA A 142 -0.19 10.82 -3.01
N TRP A 143 -0.01 12.09 -3.33
CA TRP A 143 -0.73 12.73 -4.43
C TRP A 143 -0.41 12.10 -5.79
N GLU A 144 0.87 11.90 -6.12
CA GLU A 144 1.33 11.26 -7.36
C GLU A 144 0.77 9.82 -7.51
N ILE A 145 0.73 9.06 -6.42
CA ILE A 145 0.12 7.72 -6.38
C ILE A 145 -1.37 7.82 -6.73
N CYS A 146 -2.11 8.73 -6.12
CA CYS A 146 -3.53 8.92 -6.41
C CYS A 146 -3.77 9.32 -7.86
N GLU A 147 -2.93 10.17 -8.46
CA GLU A 147 -3.01 10.54 -9.89
C GLU A 147 -2.72 9.32 -10.78
N LYS A 148 -1.64 8.58 -10.51
CA LYS A 148 -1.23 7.39 -11.26
C LYS A 148 -2.33 6.33 -11.33
N TYR A 149 -2.97 6.06 -10.20
CA TYR A 149 -4.01 5.03 -10.08
C TYR A 149 -5.44 5.59 -10.23
N LYS A 150 -5.58 6.88 -10.53
CA LYS A 150 -6.87 7.58 -10.65
C LYS A 150 -7.78 7.30 -9.45
N LEU A 151 -7.22 7.40 -8.24
CA LEU A 151 -7.96 7.21 -7.00
C LEU A 151 -8.68 8.49 -6.61
N PRO A 152 -10.01 8.45 -6.42
CA PRO A 152 -10.74 9.46 -5.67
C PRO A 152 -10.10 9.65 -4.31
N ARG A 153 -10.01 10.90 -3.84
CA ARG A 153 -9.25 11.17 -2.62
C ARG A 153 -9.84 12.27 -1.79
N MET A 154 -9.54 12.21 -0.50
CA MET A 154 -9.73 13.28 0.46
C MET A 154 -8.40 13.60 1.13
N ILE A 155 -8.29 14.79 1.71
CA ILE A 155 -7.16 15.18 2.56
C ILE A 155 -7.67 15.33 3.98
N PHE A 156 -6.95 14.75 4.93
CA PHE A 156 -7.23 14.92 6.35
C PHE A 156 -6.05 15.56 7.06
N VAL A 157 -6.28 16.74 7.64
CA VAL A 157 -5.26 17.50 8.38
C VAL A 157 -5.36 17.14 9.86
N THR A 158 -4.32 16.48 10.36
CA THR A 158 -4.19 16.04 11.76
C THR A 158 -3.60 17.13 12.66
N ASP A 159 -3.39 16.81 13.93
CA ASP A 159 -2.66 17.64 14.91
C ASP A 159 -3.29 19.01 15.18
N MET A 160 -4.61 19.15 14.98
CA MET A 160 -5.29 20.44 15.16
C MET A 160 -5.35 20.91 16.62
N ASP A 161 -5.07 20.02 17.56
CA ASP A 161 -4.95 20.31 19.01
C ASP A 161 -3.57 20.81 19.43
N ILE A 162 -2.57 20.73 18.55
CA ILE A 162 -1.20 21.14 18.85
C ILE A 162 -1.03 22.65 18.58
N ASP A 163 -0.24 23.30 19.41
CA ASP A 163 0.15 24.69 19.20
C ASP A 163 0.89 24.86 17.88
N ASN A 164 0.64 25.97 17.19
CA ASN A 164 1.20 26.28 15.87
C ASN A 164 0.74 25.36 14.72
N ALA A 165 -0.27 24.50 14.90
CA ALA A 165 -0.92 23.83 13.79
C ALA A 165 -1.80 24.82 13.02
N SER A 166 -1.57 24.98 11.72
CA SER A 166 -2.30 25.91 10.86
C SER A 166 -3.00 25.18 9.72
N PHE A 167 -4.32 25.02 9.84
CA PHE A 167 -5.16 24.50 8.75
C PHE A 167 -5.10 25.40 7.52
N LYS A 168 -5.16 26.72 7.74
CA LYS A 168 -5.15 27.71 6.66
C LYS A 168 -3.87 27.61 5.81
N ASP A 169 -2.69 27.54 6.46
CA ASP A 169 -1.42 27.47 5.73
C ASP A 169 -1.29 26.15 4.94
N VAL A 170 -1.78 25.04 5.51
CA VAL A 170 -1.82 23.74 4.81
C VAL A 170 -2.71 23.84 3.57
N VAL A 171 -3.93 24.39 3.69
CA VAL A 171 -4.86 24.55 2.57
C VAL A 171 -4.29 25.46 1.48
N LEU A 172 -3.74 26.62 1.85
CA LEU A 172 -3.13 27.56 0.89
C LEU A 172 -1.98 26.90 0.10
N LYS A 173 -1.09 26.15 0.79
CA LYS A 173 0.00 25.42 0.12
C LYS A 173 -0.51 24.30 -0.77
N LEU A 174 -1.57 23.60 -0.38
CA LEU A 174 -2.21 22.60 -1.22
C LEU A 174 -2.82 23.24 -2.47
N GLN A 175 -3.49 24.38 -2.35
CA GLN A 175 -4.05 25.13 -3.47
C GLN A 175 -2.96 25.69 -4.40
N GLU A 176 -1.83 26.14 -3.87
CA GLU A 176 -0.67 26.54 -4.65
C GLU A 176 -0.12 25.39 -5.49
N LEU A 177 -0.04 24.19 -4.93
CA LEU A 177 0.52 23.00 -5.59
C LEU A 177 -0.46 22.33 -6.57
N TYR A 178 -1.74 22.26 -6.21
CA TYR A 178 -2.71 21.42 -6.88
C TYR A 178 -3.93 22.19 -7.44
N GLY A 179 -3.99 23.49 -7.22
CA GLY A 179 -4.99 24.35 -7.80
C GLY A 179 -6.33 24.38 -7.08
N LYS A 180 -7.34 24.91 -7.75
CA LYS A 180 -8.69 25.16 -7.23
C LYS A 180 -9.45 23.90 -6.80
N LYS A 181 -9.04 22.73 -7.25
CA LYS A 181 -9.69 21.46 -6.85
C LYS A 181 -9.57 21.14 -5.36
N ILE A 182 -8.68 21.81 -4.63
CA ILE A 182 -8.55 21.68 -3.17
C ILE A 182 -9.65 22.49 -2.49
N ALA A 183 -10.60 21.79 -1.89
CA ALA A 183 -11.81 22.37 -1.34
C ALA A 183 -11.99 22.06 0.15
N PRO A 184 -11.87 23.02 1.07
CA PRO A 184 -12.19 22.81 2.47
C PRO A 184 -13.68 22.55 2.66
N PHE A 185 -14.04 21.38 3.21
CA PHE A 185 -15.42 21.04 3.58
C PHE A 185 -15.73 21.45 5.01
N HIS A 186 -14.70 21.54 5.82
CA HIS A 186 -14.80 21.98 7.21
C HIS A 186 -13.72 23.02 7.52
N LEU A 187 -14.07 24.04 8.31
CA LEU A 187 -13.16 25.05 8.82
C LEU A 187 -13.03 24.90 10.33
N PRO A 188 -11.82 24.94 10.92
CA PRO A 188 -11.63 24.81 12.35
C PRO A 188 -12.15 26.03 13.11
N ILE A 189 -12.73 25.80 14.29
CA ILE A 189 -13.06 26.82 15.26
C ILE A 189 -12.03 26.72 16.39
N ARG A 190 -11.34 27.81 16.66
CA ARG A 190 -10.39 27.95 17.77
C ARG A 190 -10.83 29.04 18.74
N GLU A 191 -10.79 28.71 20.01
CA GLU A 191 -11.01 29.67 21.09
C GLU A 191 -9.83 29.59 22.05
N ASN A 192 -9.21 30.74 22.35
CA ASN A 192 -8.00 30.79 23.17
C ASN A 192 -6.95 29.75 22.71
N GLU A 193 -6.72 29.68 21.38
CA GLU A 193 -5.81 28.76 20.70
C GLU A 193 -6.21 27.29 20.75
N LYS A 194 -7.24 26.92 21.51
CA LYS A 194 -7.74 25.55 21.61
C LYS A 194 -8.68 25.20 20.45
N PHE A 195 -8.52 24.03 19.88
CA PHE A 195 -9.40 23.48 18.86
C PHE A 195 -10.70 23.00 19.52
N VAL A 196 -11.80 23.75 19.34
CA VAL A 196 -13.06 23.53 20.05
C VAL A 196 -14.21 23.09 19.18
N GLY A 197 -14.14 23.27 17.86
CA GLY A 197 -15.25 22.97 16.97
C GLY A 197 -14.87 23.12 15.50
N TYR A 198 -15.87 23.05 14.65
CA TYR A 198 -15.73 23.24 13.20
C TYR A 198 -16.95 23.89 12.58
N VAL A 199 -16.76 24.57 11.45
CA VAL A 199 -17.82 25.05 10.57
C VAL A 199 -17.93 24.11 9.39
N ASN A 200 -19.11 23.56 9.13
CA ASN A 200 -19.39 22.82 7.91
C ASN A 200 -19.70 23.82 6.79
N VAL A 201 -18.86 23.85 5.74
CA VAL A 201 -18.96 24.82 4.64
C VAL A 201 -20.19 24.57 3.78
N ILE A 202 -20.59 23.31 3.58
CA ILE A 202 -21.75 22.95 2.77
C ILE A 202 -23.05 23.39 3.47
N GLN A 203 -23.17 23.09 4.75
CA GLN A 203 -24.36 23.40 5.53
C GLN A 203 -24.35 24.81 6.15
N GLN A 204 -23.24 25.52 6.10
CA GLN A 204 -23.03 26.83 6.74
C GLN A 204 -23.39 26.84 8.23
N ARG A 205 -23.05 25.74 8.94
CA ARG A 205 -23.38 25.55 10.35
C ARG A 205 -22.12 25.24 11.15
N ALA A 206 -22.01 25.88 12.32
CA ALA A 206 -20.95 25.58 13.26
C ALA A 206 -21.40 24.49 14.26
N LYS A 207 -20.44 23.69 14.66
CA LYS A 207 -20.59 22.64 15.69
C LYS A 207 -19.40 22.73 16.66
N ARG A 208 -19.69 22.52 17.95
CA ARG A 208 -18.69 22.54 19.03
C ARG A 208 -18.74 21.22 19.78
N TRP A 209 -17.58 20.67 20.14
CA TRP A 209 -17.51 19.49 21.00
C TRP A 209 -17.81 19.89 22.45
N ASN A 210 -18.68 19.15 23.10
CA ASN A 210 -18.98 19.31 24.51
C ASN A 210 -18.16 18.35 25.38
N GLU A 211 -18.23 18.52 26.70
CA GLU A 211 -17.48 17.72 27.68
C GLU A 211 -17.88 16.23 27.66
N SER A 212 -19.11 15.91 27.26
CA SER A 212 -19.58 14.54 27.13
C SER A 212 -19.11 13.84 25.84
N GLY A 213 -18.36 14.54 24.97
CA GLY A 213 -17.87 14.04 23.70
C GLY A 213 -18.90 14.08 22.57
N GLY A 214 -20.07 14.70 22.82
CA GLY A 214 -21.06 15.03 21.79
C GLY A 214 -20.73 16.33 21.07
N VAL A 215 -21.65 16.76 20.20
CA VAL A 215 -21.50 17.96 19.38
C VAL A 215 -22.73 18.85 19.54
N ASP A 216 -22.53 20.07 19.98
CA ASP A 216 -23.60 21.07 20.11
C ASP A 216 -23.62 21.98 18.88
N LYS A 217 -24.81 22.40 18.48
CA LYS A 217 -24.97 23.45 17.47
C LYS A 217 -24.45 24.77 18.05
N PHE A 218 -23.77 25.50 17.22
CA PHE A 218 -23.13 26.77 17.60
C PHE A 218 -23.30 27.78 16.48
N ASP A 219 -23.33 29.05 16.81
CA ASP A 219 -23.35 30.10 15.80
C ASP A 219 -21.98 30.24 15.15
N VAL A 220 -21.96 30.50 13.85
CA VAL A 220 -20.71 30.68 13.10
C VAL A 220 -19.98 31.91 13.69
N PRO A 221 -18.75 31.73 14.22
CA PRO A 221 -17.99 32.85 14.75
C PRO A 221 -17.74 33.93 13.71
N GLU A 222 -17.78 35.21 14.11
CA GLU A 222 -17.63 36.34 13.20
C GLU A 222 -16.35 36.25 12.37
N TYR A 223 -15.23 35.87 13.01
CA TYR A 223 -13.93 35.73 12.36
C TYR A 223 -13.90 34.58 11.29
N SER A 224 -14.86 33.66 11.31
CA SER A 224 -14.96 32.57 10.36
C SER A 224 -15.87 32.88 9.17
N LYS A 225 -16.74 33.89 9.25
CA LYS A 225 -17.76 34.18 8.24
C LYS A 225 -17.16 34.54 6.88
N GLU A 226 -16.12 35.37 6.83
CA GLU A 226 -15.44 35.72 5.58
C GLU A 226 -14.85 34.50 4.90
N ASN A 227 -14.07 33.68 5.61
CA ASN A 227 -13.49 32.46 5.08
C ASN A 227 -14.57 31.44 4.67
N LEU A 228 -15.67 31.35 5.44
CA LEU A 228 -16.82 30.50 5.10
C LEU A 228 -17.43 30.93 3.76
N GLY A 229 -17.65 32.24 3.55
CA GLY A 229 -18.15 32.80 2.30
C GLY A 229 -17.26 32.42 1.12
N ILE A 230 -15.96 32.67 1.22
CA ILE A 230 -14.98 32.35 0.17
C ILE A 230 -14.98 30.84 -0.16
N CYS A 231 -14.94 29.98 0.86
CA CYS A 231 -14.94 28.52 0.65
C CYS A 231 -16.27 28.04 0.08
N ARG A 232 -17.40 28.63 0.52
CA ARG A 232 -18.73 28.28 -0.01
C ARG A 232 -18.87 28.65 -1.47
N GLU A 233 -18.45 29.86 -1.85
CA GLU A 233 -18.48 30.35 -3.23
C GLU A 233 -17.65 29.43 -4.15
N ALA A 234 -16.43 29.09 -3.73
CA ALA A 234 -15.58 28.17 -4.49
C ALA A 234 -16.21 26.77 -4.66
N LEU A 235 -16.92 26.25 -3.64
CA LEU A 235 -17.65 24.99 -3.77
C LEU A 235 -18.85 25.10 -4.72
N VAL A 236 -19.57 26.20 -4.68
CA VAL A 236 -20.74 26.44 -5.55
C VAL A 236 -20.28 26.63 -7.00
N GLU A 237 -19.17 27.35 -7.24
CA GLU A 237 -18.54 27.48 -8.57
C GLU A 237 -18.18 26.09 -9.12
N ALA A 238 -17.53 25.25 -8.32
CA ALA A 238 -17.18 23.89 -8.73
C ALA A 238 -18.40 22.99 -8.99
N VAL A 239 -19.50 23.18 -8.27
CA VAL A 239 -20.78 22.52 -8.54
C VAL A 239 -21.37 23.02 -9.86
N ALA A 240 -21.31 24.32 -10.13
CA ALA A 240 -21.80 24.90 -11.38
C ALA A 240 -21.06 24.32 -12.61
N GLU A 241 -19.76 24.08 -12.50
CA GLU A 241 -18.95 23.50 -13.58
C GLU A 241 -19.35 22.06 -13.97
N THR A 242 -20.21 21.38 -13.18
CA THR A 242 -20.57 19.96 -13.44
C THR A 242 -21.54 19.76 -14.60
N SER A 243 -22.35 20.76 -14.96
CA SER A 243 -23.26 20.69 -16.10
C SER A 243 -23.60 22.08 -16.64
N GLU A 244 -24.00 22.15 -17.92
CA GLU A 244 -24.47 23.39 -18.55
C GLU A 244 -25.68 23.96 -17.79
N GLU A 245 -26.62 23.12 -17.36
CA GLU A 245 -27.79 23.55 -16.58
C GLU A 245 -27.39 24.23 -15.26
N PHE A 246 -26.45 23.66 -14.54
CA PHE A 246 -25.96 24.26 -13.29
C PHE A 246 -25.17 25.54 -13.55
N MET A 247 -24.44 25.61 -14.64
CA MET A 247 -23.71 26.81 -15.05
C MET A 247 -24.66 27.96 -15.34
N ASP A 248 -25.72 27.70 -16.11
CA ASP A 248 -26.75 28.71 -16.46
C ASP A 248 -27.45 29.22 -15.19
N ARG A 249 -27.83 28.36 -14.29
CA ARG A 249 -28.44 28.70 -12.97
C ARG A 249 -27.52 29.54 -12.11
N TYR A 250 -26.23 29.20 -12.07
CA TYR A 250 -25.21 29.95 -11.32
C TYR A 250 -25.07 31.39 -11.84
N PHE A 251 -24.95 31.57 -13.17
CA PHE A 251 -24.93 32.90 -13.78
C PHE A 251 -26.25 33.65 -13.68
N GLY A 252 -27.35 32.91 -13.60
CA GLY A 252 -28.69 33.46 -13.32
C GLY A 252 -28.88 33.92 -11.87
N GLY A 253 -27.93 33.62 -10.97
CA GLY A 253 -28.00 33.94 -9.55
C GLY A 253 -28.96 33.08 -8.76
N GLU A 254 -29.29 31.89 -9.26
CA GLU A 254 -30.11 30.92 -8.55
C GLU A 254 -29.31 30.16 -7.49
N GLU A 255 -29.91 29.99 -6.31
CA GLU A 255 -29.30 29.18 -5.24
C GLU A 255 -29.49 27.70 -5.49
N PHE A 256 -28.44 26.93 -5.22
CA PHE A 256 -28.50 25.46 -5.21
C PHE A 256 -28.93 24.96 -3.85
N SER A 257 -29.78 23.95 -3.83
CA SER A 257 -30.12 23.23 -2.60
C SER A 257 -28.93 22.43 -2.07
N ASP A 258 -28.91 22.18 -0.75
CA ASP A 258 -27.85 21.35 -0.12
C ASP A 258 -27.76 19.94 -0.75
N ASP A 259 -28.88 19.37 -1.24
CA ASP A 259 -28.89 18.04 -1.85
C ASP A 259 -28.29 18.04 -3.27
N GLU A 260 -28.56 19.08 -4.07
CA GLU A 260 -27.91 19.27 -5.37
C GLU A 260 -26.40 19.44 -5.21
N ILE A 261 -26.00 20.29 -4.27
CA ILE A 261 -24.57 20.49 -3.95
C ILE A 261 -23.91 19.17 -3.54
N ARG A 262 -24.53 18.39 -2.66
CA ARG A 262 -23.98 17.10 -2.24
C ARG A 262 -23.88 16.10 -3.38
N ALA A 263 -24.87 16.04 -4.25
CA ALA A 263 -24.87 15.13 -5.40
C ALA A 263 -23.75 15.49 -6.39
N ALA A 264 -23.61 16.78 -6.73
CA ALA A 264 -22.56 17.28 -7.61
C ALA A 264 -21.15 17.08 -6.98
N LEU A 265 -20.99 17.40 -5.70
CA LEU A 265 -19.71 17.18 -5.00
C LEU A 265 -19.32 15.69 -4.96
N ARG A 266 -20.29 14.79 -4.84
CA ARG A 266 -20.04 13.33 -4.90
C ARG A 266 -19.50 12.91 -6.27
N ALA A 267 -20.06 13.42 -7.36
CA ALA A 267 -19.58 13.17 -8.71
C ALA A 267 -18.17 13.75 -8.92
N ASN A 268 -17.96 14.99 -8.52
CA ASN A 268 -16.66 15.67 -8.63
C ASN A 268 -15.54 15.00 -7.82
N VAL A 269 -15.85 14.47 -6.62
CA VAL A 269 -14.88 13.71 -5.82
C VAL A 269 -14.54 12.39 -6.50
N LEU A 270 -15.52 11.71 -7.08
CA LEU A 270 -15.31 10.46 -7.83
C LEU A 270 -14.40 10.68 -9.04
N GLU A 271 -14.57 11.76 -9.77
CA GLU A 271 -13.74 12.14 -10.93
C GLU A 271 -12.38 12.72 -10.54
N GLY A 272 -12.22 13.17 -9.28
CA GLY A 272 -11.02 13.84 -8.79
C GLY A 272 -10.90 15.31 -9.17
N SER A 273 -11.96 15.93 -9.68
CA SER A 273 -12.05 17.38 -9.97
C SER A 273 -12.17 18.22 -8.69
N ILE A 274 -12.74 17.64 -7.63
CA ILE A 274 -12.73 18.22 -6.28
C ILE A 274 -12.04 17.24 -5.32
N VAL A 275 -11.21 17.80 -4.45
CA VAL A 275 -10.53 17.08 -3.36
C VAL A 275 -10.92 17.72 -2.03
N PRO A 276 -11.82 17.08 -1.25
CA PRO A 276 -12.23 17.57 0.05
C PRO A 276 -11.06 17.64 1.03
N VAL A 277 -10.99 18.74 1.78
CA VAL A 277 -10.06 18.89 2.89
C VAL A 277 -10.83 18.94 4.19
N LEU A 278 -10.54 17.99 5.07
CA LEU A 278 -11.08 17.88 6.41
C LEU A 278 -9.96 18.04 7.45
N MET A 279 -10.31 18.11 8.70
CA MET A 279 -9.30 18.23 9.75
C MET A 279 -9.80 17.67 11.09
N GLY A 280 -8.85 17.39 11.98
CA GLY A 280 -9.16 16.89 13.29
C GLY A 280 -7.95 16.74 14.22
N SER A 281 -8.21 16.17 15.38
CA SER A 281 -7.22 15.75 16.34
C SER A 281 -7.36 14.25 16.59
N ASN A 282 -6.36 13.48 16.25
CA ASN A 282 -6.34 12.05 16.47
C ASN A 282 -6.32 11.71 17.97
N ILE A 283 -5.53 12.46 18.75
CA ILE A 283 -5.36 12.23 20.20
C ILE A 283 -6.67 12.52 20.96
N LEU A 284 -7.39 13.56 20.56
CA LEU A 284 -8.67 13.93 21.18
C LEU A 284 -9.87 13.22 20.53
N ALA A 285 -9.64 12.37 19.50
CA ALA A 285 -10.66 11.75 18.67
C ALA A 285 -11.69 12.75 18.10
N ARG A 286 -11.27 14.01 17.87
CA ARG A 286 -12.13 15.07 17.34
C ARG A 286 -12.03 15.17 15.83
N GLY A 287 -13.17 15.23 15.13
CA GLY A 287 -13.24 15.25 13.68
C GLY A 287 -13.38 13.87 13.02
N MET A 288 -13.14 12.77 13.75
CA MET A 288 -13.21 11.40 13.22
C MET A 288 -14.63 11.00 12.83
N TYR A 289 -15.60 11.35 13.67
CA TYR A 289 -17.02 11.12 13.38
C TYR A 289 -17.43 11.74 12.04
N THR A 290 -17.01 12.99 11.83
CA THR A 290 -17.27 13.73 10.61
C THR A 290 -16.53 13.11 9.42
N LEU A 291 -15.28 12.69 9.62
CA LEU A 291 -14.50 12.00 8.60
C LEU A 291 -15.19 10.71 8.14
N MET A 292 -15.61 9.84 9.07
CA MET A 292 -16.32 8.59 8.73
C MET A 292 -17.65 8.88 8.00
N ALA A 293 -18.39 9.88 8.45
CA ALA A 293 -19.60 10.29 7.76
C ALA A 293 -19.34 10.80 6.33
N ASP A 294 -18.26 11.56 6.12
CA ASP A 294 -17.90 12.08 4.80
C ASP A 294 -17.28 11.01 3.89
N ILE A 295 -16.56 10.03 4.44
CA ILE A 295 -16.15 8.82 3.70
C ILE A 295 -17.38 8.12 3.11
N VAL A 296 -18.40 7.87 3.93
CA VAL A 296 -19.64 7.20 3.48
C VAL A 296 -20.37 8.03 2.42
N LYS A 297 -20.40 9.36 2.56
CA LYS A 297 -21.14 10.27 1.67
C LYS A 297 -20.46 10.52 0.34
N TYR A 298 -19.14 10.71 0.33
CA TYR A 298 -18.44 11.25 -0.83
C TYR A 298 -17.46 10.29 -1.48
N LEU A 299 -16.86 9.34 -0.74
CA LEU A 299 -15.99 8.34 -1.37
C LEU A 299 -16.81 7.21 -2.02
N PRO A 300 -16.34 6.68 -3.15
CA PRO A 300 -17.08 5.66 -3.89
C PRO A 300 -17.16 4.33 -3.15
N SER A 301 -18.26 3.63 -3.37
CA SER A 301 -18.32 2.18 -3.20
C SER A 301 -17.61 1.48 -4.37
N PRO A 302 -17.20 0.21 -4.22
CA PRO A 302 -16.55 -0.54 -5.30
C PRO A 302 -17.37 -0.56 -6.60
N GLU A 303 -18.69 -0.65 -6.54
CA GLU A 303 -19.58 -0.64 -7.72
C GLU A 303 -19.44 0.62 -8.61
N LYS A 304 -18.96 1.74 -8.05
CA LYS A 304 -18.69 2.98 -8.79
C LYS A 304 -17.31 2.96 -9.45
N ARG A 305 -16.57 1.90 -9.27
CA ARG A 305 -15.24 1.68 -9.88
C ARG A 305 -15.33 0.59 -10.92
N SER A 306 -14.73 0.81 -12.07
CA SER A 306 -14.60 -0.25 -13.07
C SER A 306 -13.54 -1.27 -12.64
N CYS A 307 -13.83 -2.54 -12.84
CA CYS A 307 -12.87 -3.62 -12.64
C CYS A 307 -12.87 -4.53 -13.86
N THR A 308 -11.82 -4.43 -14.63
CA THR A 308 -11.68 -5.20 -15.87
C THR A 308 -10.53 -6.19 -15.78
N GLY A 309 -10.76 -7.40 -16.26
CA GLY A 309 -9.78 -8.45 -16.45
C GLY A 309 -9.79 -8.97 -17.88
N ILE A 310 -9.02 -10.00 -18.13
CA ILE A 310 -8.98 -10.71 -19.42
C ILE A 310 -9.42 -12.14 -19.18
N ASN A 311 -10.43 -12.59 -19.92
CA ASN A 311 -10.78 -14.00 -19.99
C ASN A 311 -9.68 -14.73 -20.77
N THR A 312 -8.96 -15.60 -20.12
CA THR A 312 -7.79 -16.26 -20.71
C THR A 312 -8.12 -17.36 -21.73
N LYS A 313 -9.39 -17.78 -21.83
CA LYS A 313 -9.85 -18.73 -22.86
C LYS A 313 -10.22 -18.03 -24.16
N THR A 314 -10.92 -16.89 -24.07
CA THR A 314 -11.41 -16.15 -25.25
C THR A 314 -10.51 -14.98 -25.61
N ASN A 315 -9.61 -14.58 -24.73
CA ASN A 315 -8.78 -13.38 -24.83
C ASN A 315 -9.58 -12.07 -24.92
N GLU A 316 -10.81 -12.09 -24.42
CA GLU A 316 -11.71 -10.94 -24.40
C GLU A 316 -11.68 -10.23 -23.05
N VAL A 317 -12.03 -8.95 -23.06
CA VAL A 317 -12.17 -8.15 -21.83
C VAL A 317 -13.34 -8.69 -21.02
N TYR A 318 -13.08 -8.95 -19.75
CA TYR A 318 -14.08 -9.35 -18.77
C TYR A 318 -14.32 -8.20 -17.79
N ASN A 319 -15.53 -7.63 -17.83
CA ASN A 319 -15.94 -6.58 -16.91
C ASN A 319 -16.50 -7.22 -15.64
N ALA A 320 -15.67 -7.32 -14.61
CA ALA A 320 -16.08 -7.84 -13.30
C ALA A 320 -16.97 -6.84 -12.55
N ASP A 321 -16.59 -5.57 -12.54
CA ASP A 321 -17.31 -4.40 -12.02
C ASP A 321 -17.87 -4.58 -10.61
N TYR A 322 -17.24 -5.45 -9.84
CA TYR A 322 -17.66 -5.82 -8.48
C TYR A 322 -19.12 -6.30 -8.39
N ASP A 323 -19.60 -6.93 -9.46
CA ASP A 323 -20.95 -7.46 -9.55
C ASP A 323 -21.04 -8.84 -8.87
N PHE A 324 -21.87 -8.95 -7.82
CA PHE A 324 -22.05 -10.18 -7.06
C PHE A 324 -22.82 -11.28 -7.82
N ALA A 325 -23.51 -10.95 -8.92
CA ALA A 325 -24.23 -11.92 -9.75
C ALA A 325 -23.33 -12.61 -10.78
N LYS A 326 -22.14 -12.08 -11.06
CA LYS A 326 -21.17 -12.63 -12.01
C LYS A 326 -20.39 -13.82 -11.43
N SER A 327 -19.65 -14.51 -12.29
CA SER A 327 -18.74 -15.60 -11.90
C SER A 327 -17.74 -15.11 -10.86
N LYS A 328 -17.43 -15.97 -9.88
CA LYS A 328 -16.52 -15.66 -8.77
C LYS A 328 -15.12 -15.36 -9.27
N SER A 329 -14.57 -14.25 -8.83
CA SER A 329 -13.17 -13.91 -9.05
C SER A 329 -12.63 -13.01 -7.94
N ALA A 330 -11.33 -13.12 -7.69
CA ALA A 330 -10.63 -12.32 -6.69
C ALA A 330 -9.20 -12.02 -7.13
N TYR A 331 -8.67 -10.93 -6.63
CA TYR A 331 -7.28 -10.54 -6.81
C TYR A 331 -6.53 -10.60 -5.47
N VAL A 332 -5.39 -11.26 -5.47
CA VAL A 332 -4.52 -11.38 -4.29
C VAL A 332 -3.60 -10.18 -4.26
N PHE A 333 -3.84 -9.24 -3.36
CA PHE A 333 -3.04 -8.03 -3.28
C PHE A 333 -1.88 -8.11 -2.29
N LYS A 334 -1.93 -9.03 -1.30
CA LYS A 334 -0.89 -9.19 -0.28
C LYS A 334 -0.84 -10.62 0.25
N SER A 335 0.34 -11.09 0.60
CA SER A 335 0.55 -12.34 1.33
C SER A 335 1.19 -12.06 2.70
N ILE A 336 0.73 -12.74 3.74
CA ILE A 336 1.29 -12.68 5.09
C ILE A 336 1.64 -14.11 5.52
N VAL A 337 2.83 -14.32 6.03
CA VAL A 337 3.27 -15.65 6.49
C VAL A 337 3.33 -15.68 8.02
N ASP A 338 2.30 -16.27 8.63
CA ASP A 338 2.28 -16.51 10.05
C ASP A 338 3.09 -17.78 10.40
N PRO A 339 4.03 -17.73 11.35
CA PRO A 339 4.87 -18.88 11.72
C PRO A 339 4.09 -20.11 12.22
N TYR A 340 2.88 -19.93 12.75
CA TYR A 340 2.07 -20.97 13.38
C TYR A 340 0.92 -21.47 12.49
N ILE A 341 0.25 -20.55 11.81
CA ILE A 341 -0.96 -20.84 11.02
C ILE A 341 -0.58 -21.13 9.56
N GLY A 342 0.51 -20.54 9.09
CA GLY A 342 0.99 -20.58 7.72
C GLY A 342 0.63 -19.33 6.95
N LYS A 343 0.44 -19.44 5.64
CA LYS A 343 0.21 -18.30 4.75
C LYS A 343 -1.25 -17.86 4.72
N TYR A 344 -1.47 -16.55 4.88
CA TYR A 344 -2.70 -15.86 4.51
C TYR A 344 -2.49 -15.13 3.19
N SER A 345 -3.45 -15.25 2.28
CA SER A 345 -3.53 -14.46 1.06
C SER A 345 -4.66 -13.47 1.21
N LEU A 346 -4.32 -12.18 1.32
CA LEU A 346 -5.30 -11.09 1.38
C LEU A 346 -5.81 -10.84 -0.02
N ILE A 347 -7.13 -10.84 -0.15
CA ILE A 347 -7.82 -10.73 -1.43
C ILE A 347 -8.82 -9.57 -1.42
N LYS A 348 -9.03 -9.01 -2.60
CA LYS A 348 -10.23 -8.25 -2.92
C LYS A 348 -11.09 -9.09 -3.85
N VAL A 349 -12.36 -9.24 -3.51
CA VAL A 349 -13.32 -9.97 -4.36
C VAL A 349 -13.74 -9.07 -5.52
N ASN A 350 -13.44 -9.47 -6.75
CA ASN A 350 -13.68 -8.65 -7.94
C ASN A 350 -15.06 -8.89 -8.55
N SER A 351 -15.59 -10.12 -8.43
CA SER A 351 -16.96 -10.48 -8.85
C SER A 351 -17.47 -11.69 -8.09
N GLY A 352 -18.78 -11.84 -8.03
CA GLY A 352 -19.45 -12.96 -7.38
C GLY A 352 -19.44 -12.88 -5.85
N VAL A 353 -19.73 -14.01 -5.22
CA VAL A 353 -19.69 -14.20 -3.76
C VAL A 353 -18.84 -15.41 -3.46
N LEU A 354 -17.74 -15.22 -2.73
CA LEU A 354 -16.89 -16.31 -2.29
C LEU A 354 -17.45 -16.94 -1.02
N LYS A 355 -17.43 -18.28 -0.98
CA LYS A 355 -17.92 -19.07 0.17
C LYS A 355 -16.89 -20.09 0.60
N THR A 356 -17.01 -20.57 1.82
CA THR A 356 -16.25 -21.72 2.30
C THR A 356 -16.50 -22.92 1.37
N ASP A 357 -15.48 -23.74 1.17
CA ASP A 357 -15.44 -24.90 0.27
C ASP A 357 -15.50 -24.61 -1.24
N ASP A 358 -15.52 -23.34 -1.65
CA ASP A 358 -15.33 -22.99 -3.06
C ASP A 358 -13.97 -23.49 -3.57
N VAL A 359 -13.94 -23.85 -4.84
CA VAL A 359 -12.70 -24.17 -5.55
C VAL A 359 -12.46 -23.09 -6.59
N LEU A 360 -11.34 -22.39 -6.49
CA LEU A 360 -10.92 -21.35 -7.41
C LEU A 360 -9.71 -21.80 -8.21
N TYR A 361 -9.67 -21.42 -9.47
CA TYR A 361 -8.57 -21.68 -10.38
C TYR A 361 -7.60 -20.50 -10.41
N ASN A 362 -6.34 -20.78 -10.20
CA ASN A 362 -5.24 -19.83 -10.37
C ASN A 362 -4.60 -20.07 -11.74
N TYR A 363 -4.89 -19.21 -12.71
CA TYR A 363 -4.35 -19.32 -14.07
C TYR A 363 -2.81 -19.19 -14.10
N HIS A 364 -2.25 -18.29 -13.30
CA HIS A 364 -0.79 -18.05 -13.29
C HIS A 364 0.02 -19.24 -12.78
N ARG A 365 -0.60 -20.11 -11.98
CA ARG A 365 0.03 -21.29 -11.38
C ARG A 365 -0.51 -22.59 -11.94
N ASP A 366 -1.48 -22.53 -12.85
CA ASP A 366 -2.20 -23.67 -13.43
C ASP A 366 -2.62 -24.68 -12.35
N CYS A 367 -3.33 -24.23 -11.35
CA CYS A 367 -3.79 -25.07 -10.26
C CYS A 367 -5.15 -24.65 -9.72
N ASP A 368 -5.87 -25.63 -9.18
CA ASP A 368 -7.06 -25.37 -8.38
C ASP A 368 -6.66 -25.18 -6.91
N GLU A 369 -7.23 -24.16 -6.28
CA GLU A 369 -7.07 -23.84 -4.86
C GLU A 369 -8.42 -23.96 -4.16
N LYS A 370 -8.52 -24.86 -3.19
CA LYS A 370 -9.72 -25.00 -2.37
C LYS A 370 -9.73 -24.01 -1.23
N ILE A 371 -10.80 -23.23 -1.09
CA ILE A 371 -11.01 -22.32 0.02
C ILE A 371 -11.47 -23.13 1.24
N GLY A 372 -10.58 -23.33 2.21
CA GLY A 372 -10.93 -24.00 3.45
C GLY A 372 -11.77 -23.10 4.36
N LYS A 373 -11.28 -21.90 4.63
CA LYS A 373 -11.93 -20.89 5.49
C LYS A 373 -11.68 -19.50 4.93
N LEU A 374 -12.67 -18.64 5.13
CA LEU A 374 -12.63 -17.22 4.81
C LEU A 374 -12.46 -16.42 6.10
N TYR A 375 -11.68 -15.37 6.02
CA TYR A 375 -11.42 -14.52 7.17
C TYR A 375 -11.54 -13.04 6.80
N VAL A 376 -11.86 -12.23 7.80
CA VAL A 376 -11.66 -10.80 7.83
C VAL A 376 -10.58 -10.49 8.86
N MET A 377 -9.58 -9.72 8.48
CA MET A 377 -8.50 -9.32 9.38
C MET A 377 -8.79 -7.94 9.96
N ARG A 378 -8.57 -7.79 11.27
CA ARG A 378 -8.64 -6.52 12.00
C ARG A 378 -7.35 -6.35 12.78
N GLY A 379 -6.33 -5.79 12.12
CA GLY A 379 -4.98 -5.81 12.66
C GLY A 379 -4.51 -7.24 12.94
N SER A 380 -4.13 -7.54 14.17
CA SER A 380 -3.72 -8.89 14.60
C SER A 380 -4.88 -9.88 14.78
N LYS A 381 -6.13 -9.40 14.87
CA LYS A 381 -7.30 -10.28 15.07
C LYS A 381 -7.79 -10.80 13.74
N VAL A 382 -8.09 -12.10 13.71
CA VAL A 382 -8.58 -12.80 12.53
C VAL A 382 -9.96 -13.38 12.86
N GLU A 383 -10.99 -12.92 12.13
CA GLU A 383 -12.39 -13.32 12.35
C GLU A 383 -12.84 -14.21 11.18
N GLU A 384 -13.34 -15.42 11.46
CA GLU A 384 -13.85 -16.32 10.44
C GLU A 384 -15.22 -15.85 9.93
N VAL A 385 -15.40 -15.79 8.61
CA VAL A 385 -16.65 -15.42 7.96
C VAL A 385 -17.11 -16.52 7.01
N LYS A 386 -18.43 -16.58 6.76
CA LYS A 386 -19.01 -17.63 5.89
C LYS A 386 -18.91 -17.28 4.42
N GLU A 387 -18.98 -16.00 4.08
CA GLU A 387 -18.92 -15.51 2.71
C GLU A 387 -18.33 -14.10 2.62
N LEU A 388 -17.80 -13.76 1.45
CA LEU A 388 -17.29 -12.44 1.09
C LEU A 388 -17.93 -12.02 -0.24
N HIS A 389 -18.54 -10.86 -0.27
CA HIS A 389 -19.17 -10.30 -1.47
C HIS A 389 -18.17 -9.56 -2.36
N ALA A 390 -18.54 -9.43 -3.64
CA ALA A 390 -17.80 -8.59 -4.58
C ALA A 390 -17.57 -7.18 -4.01
N GLY A 391 -16.35 -6.69 -4.13
CA GLY A 391 -15.90 -5.41 -3.58
C GLY A 391 -15.32 -5.51 -2.17
N ASP A 392 -15.55 -6.60 -1.43
CA ASP A 392 -15.03 -6.73 -0.07
C ASP A 392 -13.57 -7.22 -0.04
N ILE A 393 -12.90 -6.90 1.06
CA ILE A 393 -11.53 -7.34 1.38
C ILE A 393 -11.61 -8.41 2.46
N GLY A 394 -10.91 -9.52 2.21
CA GLY A 394 -10.78 -10.61 3.17
C GLY A 394 -9.46 -11.36 3.01
N ALA A 395 -9.33 -12.47 3.72
CA ALA A 395 -8.14 -13.31 3.67
C ALA A 395 -8.50 -14.79 3.49
N LEU A 396 -7.70 -15.49 2.69
CA LEU A 396 -7.75 -16.92 2.46
C LEU A 396 -6.54 -17.56 3.12
N ALA A 397 -6.76 -18.56 3.98
CA ALA A 397 -5.67 -19.26 4.62
C ALA A 397 -5.24 -20.49 3.82
N LYS A 398 -3.95 -20.80 3.89
CA LYS A 398 -3.35 -22.08 3.44
C LYS A 398 -3.45 -22.35 1.94
N LEU A 399 -3.60 -21.32 1.10
CA LEU A 399 -3.44 -21.50 -0.33
C LEU A 399 -2.00 -21.93 -0.63
N THR A 400 -1.83 -23.02 -1.39
CA THR A 400 -0.53 -23.70 -1.51
C THR A 400 0.39 -23.04 -2.52
N LYS A 401 -0.12 -22.66 -3.68
CA LYS A 401 0.69 -22.14 -4.79
C LYS A 401 0.44 -20.67 -5.11
N THR A 402 -0.67 -20.11 -4.64
CA THR A 402 -1.07 -18.74 -4.91
C THR A 402 -0.12 -17.74 -4.24
N LEU A 403 0.32 -16.73 -4.97
CA LEU A 403 1.20 -15.65 -4.51
C LEU A 403 0.54 -14.29 -4.67
N THR A 404 1.14 -13.27 -4.10
CA THR A 404 0.75 -11.86 -4.29
C THR A 404 0.74 -11.51 -5.78
N THR A 405 -0.23 -10.73 -6.22
CA THR A 405 -0.57 -10.36 -7.60
C THR A 405 -1.19 -11.47 -8.46
N ASP A 406 -1.46 -12.64 -7.91
CA ASP A 406 -2.18 -13.68 -8.66
C ASP A 406 -3.69 -13.38 -8.68
N SER A 407 -4.34 -13.85 -9.76
CA SER A 407 -5.79 -13.78 -9.94
C SER A 407 -6.42 -15.16 -9.70
N LEU A 408 -7.49 -15.18 -8.95
CA LEU A 408 -8.29 -16.37 -8.68
C LEU A 408 -9.66 -16.23 -9.35
N SER A 409 -10.13 -17.28 -10.01
CA SER A 409 -11.41 -17.27 -10.72
C SER A 409 -12.02 -18.68 -10.80
N THR A 410 -13.18 -18.82 -11.42
CA THR A 410 -13.72 -20.17 -11.69
C THR A 410 -13.03 -20.76 -12.92
N ARG A 411 -12.79 -22.08 -12.92
CA ARG A 411 -12.16 -22.76 -14.06
C ARG A 411 -12.96 -22.64 -15.37
N ASN A 412 -14.29 -22.50 -15.27
CA ASN A 412 -15.16 -22.30 -16.43
C ASN A 412 -15.02 -20.90 -17.04
N MET A 413 -14.70 -19.92 -16.22
CA MET A 413 -14.48 -18.52 -16.59
C MET A 413 -13.13 -18.06 -16.00
N PRO A 414 -11.99 -18.48 -16.57
CA PRO A 414 -10.68 -18.11 -16.06
C PRO A 414 -10.36 -16.66 -16.45
N VAL A 415 -10.26 -15.81 -15.43
CA VAL A 415 -10.00 -14.37 -15.57
C VAL A 415 -8.69 -14.03 -14.90
N THR A 416 -7.90 -13.20 -15.55
CA THR A 416 -6.70 -12.58 -14.98
C THR A 416 -6.88 -11.06 -14.93
N TYR A 417 -6.45 -10.47 -13.82
CA TYR A 417 -6.42 -9.01 -13.62
C TYR A 417 -5.02 -8.48 -13.84
N LEU A 418 -4.93 -7.19 -14.16
CA LEU A 418 -3.65 -6.52 -14.32
C LEU A 418 -2.85 -6.63 -13.02
N ARG A 419 -1.65 -7.17 -13.10
CA ARG A 419 -0.76 -7.27 -11.96
C ARG A 419 -0.27 -5.90 -11.54
N THR A 420 -0.27 -5.66 -10.25
CA THR A 420 0.31 -4.45 -9.68
C THR A 420 1.80 -4.41 -9.99
N SER A 421 2.26 -3.28 -10.52
CA SER A 421 3.69 -3.04 -10.73
C SER A 421 4.33 -2.70 -9.40
N ILE A 422 5.11 -3.63 -8.86
CA ILE A 422 5.87 -3.45 -7.63
C ILE A 422 7.24 -2.83 -7.95
N SER A 423 7.66 -1.89 -7.14
CA SER A 423 8.96 -1.21 -7.26
C SER A 423 10.11 -2.22 -7.16
N LYS A 424 11.10 -2.07 -8.04
CA LYS A 424 12.28 -2.94 -8.05
C LYS A 424 13.28 -2.47 -7.00
N PRO A 425 13.97 -3.41 -6.31
CA PRO A 425 15.01 -3.08 -5.36
C PRO A 425 16.25 -2.49 -6.04
N TYR A 426 16.91 -1.55 -5.36
CA TYR A 426 18.13 -0.87 -5.86
C TYR A 426 19.23 -0.72 -4.80
N VAL A 427 18.93 -0.94 -3.52
CA VAL A 427 19.94 -1.01 -2.46
C VAL A 427 20.38 -2.46 -2.30
N ALA A 428 21.69 -2.68 -2.15
CA ALA A 428 22.27 -4.00 -2.05
C ALA A 428 23.16 -4.12 -0.81
N MET A 429 22.97 -5.17 -0.03
CA MET A 429 23.82 -5.57 1.08
C MET A 429 24.17 -7.05 0.96
N ARG A 430 25.45 -7.42 1.07
CA ARG A 430 25.79 -8.82 1.28
C ARG A 430 25.51 -9.23 2.71
N TYR A 431 25.15 -10.48 2.91
CA TYR A 431 24.97 -11.02 4.26
C TYR A 431 25.74 -12.30 4.51
N LYS A 432 26.00 -12.57 5.76
CA LYS A 432 26.56 -13.82 6.25
C LYS A 432 25.80 -14.30 7.47
N ALA A 433 25.74 -15.61 7.65
CA ALA A 433 25.32 -16.19 8.91
C ALA A 433 26.30 -15.79 10.04
N LYS A 434 25.82 -15.27 11.16
CA LYS A 434 26.67 -15.04 12.34
C LYS A 434 27.09 -16.35 12.98
N LYS A 435 26.22 -17.36 12.97
CA LYS A 435 26.49 -18.69 13.49
C LYS A 435 26.66 -19.67 12.34
N LYS A 436 27.81 -20.35 12.31
CA LYS A 436 28.11 -21.37 11.30
C LYS A 436 27.12 -22.54 11.41
N GLY A 437 26.55 -22.94 10.26
CA GLY A 437 25.56 -24.01 10.17
C GLY A 437 24.11 -23.55 10.14
N ASP A 438 23.84 -22.23 10.24
CA ASP A 438 22.50 -21.66 10.11
C ASP A 438 22.16 -21.26 8.65
N GLU A 439 23.07 -21.47 7.68
CA GLU A 439 22.94 -20.99 6.29
C GLU A 439 21.65 -21.51 5.62
N ASP A 440 21.36 -22.80 5.73
CA ASP A 440 20.15 -23.39 5.15
C ASP A 440 18.88 -22.86 5.81
N LYS A 441 18.90 -22.69 7.13
CA LYS A 441 17.78 -22.14 7.88
C LYS A 441 17.53 -20.67 7.54
N ILE A 442 18.60 -19.90 7.36
CA ILE A 442 18.52 -18.50 6.89
C ILE A 442 17.90 -18.47 5.49
N SER A 443 18.38 -19.31 4.57
CA SER A 443 17.85 -19.38 3.20
C SER A 443 16.34 -19.68 3.19
N GLN A 444 15.89 -20.68 3.95
CA GLN A 444 14.47 -21.04 4.05
C GLN A 444 13.63 -19.93 4.70
N SER A 445 14.15 -19.27 5.73
CA SER A 445 13.45 -18.17 6.41
C SER A 445 13.37 -16.93 5.54
N LEU A 446 14.46 -16.62 4.84
CA LEU A 446 14.51 -15.50 3.91
C LEU A 446 13.55 -15.68 2.74
N GLN A 447 13.42 -16.92 2.20
CA GLN A 447 12.43 -17.19 1.16
C GLN A 447 10.99 -16.88 1.59
N LYS A 448 10.66 -17.05 2.87
CA LYS A 448 9.33 -16.67 3.39
C LYS A 448 9.14 -15.16 3.39
N LEU A 449 10.15 -14.40 3.80
CA LEU A 449 10.11 -12.93 3.77
C LEU A 449 10.04 -12.39 2.33
N LEU A 450 10.76 -13.03 1.38
CA LEU A 450 10.69 -12.71 -0.05
C LEU A 450 9.31 -13.01 -0.67
N MET A 451 8.52 -13.88 -0.07
CA MET A 451 7.13 -14.12 -0.50
C MET A 451 6.17 -13.07 0.05
N GLU A 452 6.48 -12.47 1.20
CA GLU A 452 5.69 -11.40 1.81
C GLU A 452 5.96 -10.06 1.14
N ASP A 453 7.23 -9.71 0.95
CA ASP A 453 7.66 -8.44 0.36
C ASP A 453 8.30 -8.65 -1.01
N LEU A 454 7.56 -8.29 -2.05
CA LEU A 454 7.99 -8.43 -3.45
C LEU A 454 9.07 -7.41 -3.87
N THR A 455 9.36 -6.42 -3.03
CA THR A 455 10.47 -5.47 -3.27
C THR A 455 11.82 -6.00 -2.80
N LEU A 456 11.84 -7.15 -2.13
CA LEU A 456 13.07 -7.83 -1.72
C LEU A 456 13.51 -8.83 -2.79
N ASN A 457 14.82 -8.99 -2.92
CA ASN A 457 15.41 -10.05 -3.76
C ASN A 457 16.72 -10.55 -3.13
N SER A 458 17.02 -11.83 -3.32
CA SER A 458 18.28 -12.43 -2.85
C SER A 458 18.97 -13.15 -3.99
N VAL A 459 20.23 -12.81 -4.24
CA VAL A 459 21.02 -13.34 -5.33
C VAL A 459 22.32 -13.95 -4.79
N ASN A 460 22.62 -15.16 -5.23
CA ASN A 460 23.92 -15.76 -4.98
C ASN A 460 24.91 -15.32 -6.08
N ASP A 461 25.83 -14.44 -5.72
CA ASP A 461 26.89 -13.95 -6.58
C ASP A 461 28.09 -14.90 -6.46
N SER A 462 28.14 -15.85 -7.38
CA SER A 462 29.19 -16.86 -7.43
C SER A 462 30.55 -16.28 -7.82
N GLU A 463 30.58 -15.18 -8.58
CA GLU A 463 31.81 -14.53 -9.02
C GLU A 463 32.60 -13.97 -7.82
N ASN A 464 31.91 -13.36 -6.86
CA ASN A 464 32.53 -12.79 -5.66
C ASN A 464 32.41 -13.69 -4.43
N GLY A 465 31.79 -14.87 -4.56
CA GLY A 465 31.54 -15.80 -3.44
C GLY A 465 30.79 -15.12 -2.30
N GLN A 466 29.65 -14.50 -2.62
CA GLN A 466 28.81 -13.78 -1.65
C GLN A 466 27.33 -13.98 -1.97
N THR A 467 26.49 -13.89 -0.96
CA THR A 467 25.04 -13.77 -1.14
C THR A 467 24.63 -12.33 -0.86
N VAL A 468 23.87 -11.74 -1.78
CA VAL A 468 23.46 -10.33 -1.74
C VAL A 468 21.96 -10.26 -1.58
N LEU A 469 21.52 -9.49 -0.61
CA LEU A 469 20.14 -9.12 -0.37
C LEU A 469 19.88 -7.73 -0.95
N TYR A 470 18.88 -7.60 -1.78
CA TYR A 470 18.45 -6.36 -2.41
C TYR A 470 17.13 -5.90 -1.78
N GLY A 471 16.99 -4.59 -1.59
CA GLY A 471 15.78 -3.94 -1.10
C GLY A 471 15.67 -2.50 -1.61
N ILE A 472 14.65 -1.80 -1.16
CA ILE A 472 14.39 -0.40 -1.52
C ILE A 472 15.30 0.55 -0.74
N GLY A 473 15.56 0.25 0.54
CA GLY A 473 16.37 1.09 1.41
C GLY A 473 17.08 0.32 2.52
N ASP A 474 18.03 0.98 3.17
CA ASP A 474 18.82 0.39 4.25
C ASP A 474 17.95 -0.03 5.43
N MET A 475 16.93 0.77 5.78
CA MET A 475 16.02 0.48 6.88
C MET A 475 15.21 -0.80 6.64
N GLN A 476 14.76 -1.05 5.40
CA GLN A 476 14.07 -2.28 5.04
C GLN A 476 14.98 -3.50 5.24
N LEU A 477 16.25 -3.43 4.81
CA LEU A 477 17.20 -4.53 4.96
C LEU A 477 17.55 -4.81 6.44
N GLU A 478 17.61 -3.76 7.28
CA GLU A 478 17.75 -3.90 8.73
C GLU A 478 16.54 -4.56 9.37
N VAL A 479 15.31 -4.22 8.92
CA VAL A 479 14.09 -4.88 9.36
C VAL A 479 14.12 -6.36 9.02
N VAL A 480 14.49 -6.74 7.81
CA VAL A 480 14.64 -8.15 7.39
C VAL A 480 15.61 -8.89 8.31
N ALA A 481 16.76 -8.29 8.65
CA ALA A 481 17.73 -8.91 9.56
C ALA A 481 17.15 -9.08 10.98
N SER A 482 16.39 -8.10 11.45
CA SER A 482 15.72 -8.15 12.75
C SER A 482 14.61 -9.21 12.79
N GLU A 483 13.79 -9.30 11.74
CA GLU A 483 12.76 -10.33 11.63
C GLU A 483 13.31 -11.76 11.54
N LEU A 484 14.41 -11.96 10.84
CA LEU A 484 15.11 -13.24 10.81
C LEU A 484 15.51 -13.68 12.24
N LEU A 485 15.97 -12.74 13.04
CA LEU A 485 16.32 -13.00 14.44
C LEU A 485 15.06 -13.22 15.30
N GLU A 486 14.07 -12.33 15.22
CA GLU A 486 12.90 -12.35 16.09
C GLU A 486 11.94 -13.52 15.77
N LYS A 487 11.57 -13.68 14.48
CA LYS A 487 10.58 -14.68 14.04
C LYS A 487 11.20 -16.07 13.85
N TYR A 488 12.43 -16.15 13.31
CA TYR A 488 13.04 -17.43 12.88
C TYR A 488 14.24 -17.85 13.73
N LYS A 489 14.70 -17.02 14.67
CA LYS A 489 15.83 -17.29 15.57
C LYS A 489 17.14 -17.58 14.84
N VAL A 490 17.36 -16.91 13.70
CA VAL A 490 18.60 -16.93 12.95
C VAL A 490 19.13 -15.51 12.78
N GLU A 491 20.43 -15.35 12.89
CA GLU A 491 21.07 -14.04 12.86
C GLU A 491 22.02 -13.90 11.67
N ILE A 492 21.86 -12.80 10.95
CA ILE A 492 22.73 -12.43 9.83
C ILE A 492 23.52 -11.15 10.16
N GLU A 493 24.65 -10.99 9.52
CA GLU A 493 25.44 -9.76 9.50
C GLU A 493 25.35 -9.15 8.13
N LEU A 494 24.83 -7.91 8.05
CA LEU A 494 24.76 -7.13 6.82
C LEU A 494 26.06 -6.36 6.60
N MET A 495 26.58 -6.40 5.38
CA MET A 495 27.84 -5.77 5.00
C MET A 495 27.74 -5.19 3.59
N ARG A 496 28.59 -4.24 3.25
CA ARG A 496 28.69 -3.75 1.87
C ARG A 496 29.07 -4.90 0.92
N PRO A 497 28.44 -5.00 -0.26
CA PRO A 497 28.77 -6.04 -1.22
C PRO A 497 30.19 -5.84 -1.76
N LYS A 498 30.84 -6.94 -2.08
CA LYS A 498 32.09 -6.91 -2.84
C LYS A 498 31.77 -6.53 -4.28
N VAL A 499 32.57 -5.67 -4.84
CA VAL A 499 32.48 -5.28 -6.25
C VAL A 499 33.48 -6.12 -7.06
N ALA A 500 33.00 -6.76 -8.11
CA ALA A 500 33.84 -7.47 -9.05
C ALA A 500 34.66 -6.46 -9.85
N PHE A 501 36.00 -6.53 -9.71
CA PHE A 501 36.88 -5.79 -10.56
C PHE A 501 37.32 -6.71 -11.69
N LYS A 502 37.10 -6.27 -12.92
CA LYS A 502 37.60 -6.96 -14.11
C LYS A 502 38.85 -6.25 -14.61
N GLU A 503 39.88 -7.03 -14.88
CA GLU A 503 41.10 -6.52 -15.49
C GLU A 503 40.94 -6.49 -17.02
N THR A 504 41.55 -5.50 -17.66
CA THR A 504 41.60 -5.40 -19.11
C THR A 504 42.98 -4.97 -19.54
N ILE A 505 43.41 -5.45 -20.70
CA ILE A 505 44.62 -4.99 -21.33
C ILE A 505 44.36 -3.74 -22.16
N ARG A 506 45.27 -2.79 -22.15
CA ARG A 506 45.14 -1.52 -22.88
C ARG A 506 46.01 -1.45 -24.14
N LYS A 507 46.97 -2.35 -24.27
CA LYS A 507 47.94 -2.38 -25.36
C LYS A 507 48.09 -3.79 -25.89
N LYS A 508 48.41 -3.88 -27.16
CA LYS A 508 48.80 -5.13 -27.80
C LYS A 508 50.09 -5.64 -27.18
N SER A 509 50.16 -6.92 -26.89
CA SER A 509 51.34 -7.59 -26.34
C SER A 509 51.53 -8.96 -27.01
N ASP A 510 52.71 -9.18 -27.51
CA ASP A 510 53.13 -10.46 -28.06
C ASP A 510 53.94 -11.22 -27.03
N VAL A 511 53.54 -12.45 -26.74
CA VAL A 511 54.21 -13.32 -25.77
C VAL A 511 54.56 -14.67 -26.37
N GLU A 512 55.73 -15.15 -26.00
CA GLU A 512 56.20 -16.48 -26.39
C GLU A 512 56.63 -17.24 -25.13
N TYR A 513 56.15 -18.45 -24.98
CA TYR A 513 56.54 -19.31 -23.87
C TYR A 513 56.86 -20.72 -24.35
N LYS A 514 58.02 -21.22 -23.91
CA LYS A 514 58.52 -22.58 -24.16
C LYS A 514 58.56 -23.37 -22.87
N TYR A 515 57.72 -24.37 -22.75
CA TYR A 515 57.78 -25.29 -21.64
C TYR A 515 58.57 -26.52 -22.06
N LYS A 516 59.66 -26.78 -21.36
CA LYS A 516 60.48 -27.97 -21.58
C LYS A 516 60.80 -28.59 -20.22
N LYS A 517 60.28 -29.77 -19.97
CA LYS A 517 60.59 -30.53 -18.76
C LYS A 517 60.97 -31.95 -19.16
N GLN A 518 62.16 -32.40 -18.74
CA GLN A 518 62.65 -33.74 -18.98
C GLN A 518 63.02 -34.35 -17.63
N SER A 519 62.32 -35.44 -17.25
CA SER A 519 62.62 -36.23 -16.06
C SER A 519 62.49 -37.71 -16.44
N GLY A 520 63.65 -38.40 -16.58
CA GLY A 520 63.68 -39.77 -17.07
C GLY A 520 63.46 -39.89 -18.59
N GLY A 521 62.95 -41.04 -19.05
CA GLY A 521 62.79 -41.37 -20.48
C GLY A 521 61.70 -40.63 -21.25
N HIS A 522 60.86 -39.82 -20.57
CA HIS A 522 59.78 -39.07 -21.21
C HIS A 522 59.93 -37.57 -20.97
N GLY A 523 59.99 -36.79 -22.03
CA GLY A 523 60.05 -35.34 -22.00
C GLY A 523 58.68 -34.71 -22.33
N GLN A 524 58.36 -33.64 -21.64
CA GLN A 524 57.22 -32.77 -21.97
C GLN A 524 57.75 -31.53 -22.70
N TYR A 525 57.14 -31.20 -23.81
CA TYR A 525 57.46 -30.01 -24.59
C TYR A 525 56.21 -29.30 -25.05
N GLY A 526 56.11 -28.00 -24.82
CA GLY A 526 55.09 -27.13 -25.35
C GLY A 526 55.69 -25.79 -25.71
N HIS A 527 55.29 -25.25 -26.84
CA HIS A 527 55.72 -23.94 -27.31
C HIS A 527 54.52 -23.16 -27.80
N VAL A 528 54.23 -22.04 -27.17
CA VAL A 528 53.08 -21.20 -27.48
C VAL A 528 53.59 -19.79 -27.81
N LYS A 529 53.07 -19.24 -28.92
CA LYS A 529 53.17 -17.82 -29.26
C LYS A 529 51.76 -17.26 -29.33
N MET A 530 51.51 -16.19 -28.59
CA MET A 530 50.17 -15.58 -28.51
C MET A 530 50.29 -14.07 -28.56
N THR A 531 49.36 -13.44 -29.21
CA THR A 531 49.14 -12.00 -29.19
C THR A 531 47.90 -11.70 -28.39
N PHE A 532 48.00 -10.84 -27.41
CA PHE A 532 46.89 -10.32 -26.64
C PHE A 532 46.65 -8.86 -27.03
N GLU A 533 45.42 -8.52 -27.40
CA GLU A 533 45.04 -7.14 -27.74
C GLU A 533 43.58 -6.86 -27.28
N PRO A 534 43.23 -5.57 -27.05
CA PRO A 534 41.86 -5.21 -26.71
C PRO A 534 40.91 -5.62 -27.84
N SER A 535 39.86 -6.37 -27.52
CA SER A 535 38.85 -6.79 -28.51
C SER A 535 37.92 -5.66 -28.97
N GLY A 536 37.77 -4.61 -28.15
CA GLY A 536 36.77 -3.56 -28.36
C GLY A 536 35.31 -3.99 -28.09
N ASP A 537 35.11 -5.27 -27.79
CA ASP A 537 33.80 -5.83 -27.43
C ASP A 537 33.65 -5.85 -25.89
N MET A 538 32.61 -5.19 -25.38
CA MET A 538 32.30 -5.11 -23.95
C MET A 538 31.39 -6.23 -23.48
N ASP A 539 30.73 -6.93 -24.39
CA ASP A 539 29.69 -7.92 -24.09
C ASP A 539 30.27 -9.33 -23.95
N THR A 540 31.39 -9.59 -24.65
CA THR A 540 32.08 -10.88 -24.56
C THR A 540 33.36 -10.77 -23.72
N PRO A 541 33.59 -11.72 -22.78
CA PRO A 541 34.76 -11.69 -21.90
C PRO A 541 36.10 -11.77 -22.66
N TYR A 542 36.14 -12.48 -23.77
CA TYR A 542 37.28 -12.60 -24.65
C TYR A 542 36.85 -13.11 -26.03
N VAL A 543 37.63 -12.78 -27.05
CA VAL A 543 37.54 -13.33 -28.40
C VAL A 543 38.83 -14.11 -28.67
N PHE A 544 38.72 -15.34 -29.11
CA PHE A 544 39.87 -16.18 -29.43
C PHE A 544 39.94 -16.42 -30.94
N GLU A 545 41.08 -16.03 -31.51
CA GLU A 545 41.38 -16.29 -32.92
C GLU A 545 42.63 -17.15 -33.02
N GLN A 546 42.63 -18.08 -33.96
CA GLN A 546 43.80 -18.91 -34.23
C GLN A 546 44.33 -18.69 -35.64
N THR A 547 45.66 -18.60 -35.76
CA THR A 547 46.37 -18.50 -37.03
C THR A 547 47.22 -19.73 -37.33
N VAL A 548 47.11 -20.78 -36.52
CA VAL A 548 47.91 -21.99 -36.65
C VAL A 548 47.37 -22.87 -37.78
N VAL A 549 48.22 -23.24 -38.73
CA VAL A 549 47.86 -24.08 -39.88
C VAL A 549 48.35 -25.50 -39.62
N GLY A 550 47.49 -26.52 -39.86
CA GLY A 550 47.89 -27.92 -39.80
C GLY A 550 47.65 -28.65 -38.47
N LEU A 551 46.99 -28.02 -37.48
CA LEU A 551 46.58 -28.65 -36.23
C LEU A 551 45.06 -28.89 -36.22
N SER A 552 44.61 -30.02 -35.62
CA SER A 552 43.19 -30.28 -35.40
C SER A 552 42.63 -29.33 -34.33
N LEU A 553 41.46 -28.78 -34.57
CA LEU A 553 40.76 -27.86 -33.65
C LEU A 553 40.59 -28.43 -32.23
N ILE A 554 40.51 -29.73 -32.09
CA ILE A 554 40.35 -30.44 -30.80
C ILE A 554 41.55 -30.25 -29.87
N HIS A 555 42.74 -30.03 -30.42
CA HIS A 555 44.00 -29.83 -29.62
C HIS A 555 44.18 -28.39 -29.17
N ILE A 556 43.40 -27.45 -29.65
CA ILE A 556 43.53 -26.01 -29.40
C ILE A 556 42.45 -25.52 -28.42
N SER A 557 41.26 -26.16 -28.40
CA SER A 557 40.14 -25.73 -27.56
C SER A 557 40.28 -26.13 -26.08
N GLU A 558 41.00 -27.19 -25.75
CA GLU A 558 41.14 -27.67 -24.38
C GLU A 558 42.08 -26.85 -23.48
N PRO A 559 43.20 -26.32 -23.95
CA PRO A 559 44.10 -25.49 -23.11
C PRO A 559 43.45 -24.18 -22.62
N THR A 560 42.45 -23.68 -23.36
CA THR A 560 41.78 -22.41 -23.01
C THR A 560 40.89 -22.52 -21.77
N ARG A 561 40.40 -23.71 -21.44
CA ARG A 561 39.62 -23.96 -20.23
C ARG A 561 40.44 -23.81 -18.94
N LEU A 562 41.72 -24.05 -19.00
CA LEU A 562 42.64 -23.94 -17.83
C LEU A 562 43.13 -22.50 -17.57
N ALA A 563 43.07 -21.62 -18.56
CA ALA A 563 43.47 -20.22 -18.41
C ALA A 563 42.37 -19.35 -17.76
N LEU A 564 41.13 -19.87 -17.61
CA LEU A 564 40.00 -19.21 -16.99
C LEU A 564 39.90 -19.46 -15.47
N ILE A 565 40.84 -20.16 -14.87
CA ILE A 565 40.80 -20.58 -13.45
C ILE A 565 41.86 -19.82 -12.60
N SER A 566 42.44 -18.74 -13.08
CA SER A 566 43.33 -17.93 -12.25
C SER A 566 42.73 -16.56 -11.94
#